data_0d79dae06a73e75807b167b717ba739d
#
_entry.id   0d79dae06a73e75807b167b717ba739d
#
_cell.length_a   1.000
_cell.length_b   1.000
_cell.length_c   1.000
_cell.angle_alpha   90.00
_cell.angle_beta   90.00
_cell.angle_gamma   90.00
#
_symmetry.space_group_name_H-M   'P 1'
#
loop_
_entity.id
_entity.type
_entity.pdbx_description
1 polymer ?
#
loop_
_entity_poly.entity_id
_entity_poly.type
_entity_poly.pdbx_seq_one_letter_code
_entity_poly.pdbx_strand_id
1 'polypeptide(L)'
;MIATSNKVKIILVYIGIILSFVTYEIFNKINPTYPPLIMRGWLDGKIPLIPIFVFPYLSFHLLAAFVVPYISYRVAGIKAFLVNGISIIISQLCLDIAYAFFQTEVPRPKVSDSSTLNWILVHVIWGNDRPLNGFPSNHVTWSVISIISLWRIRKKINKTSYLLIGWFL
;
A
#
# COMPACT_ATOMS: atom_id res chain seq x y z
N MET A 1 1.21 30.96 18.17
CA MET A 1 1.94 30.54 16.98
C MET A 1 2.07 29.01 16.79
N ILE A 2 1.80 28.16 17.78
CA ILE A 2 1.96 26.69 17.73
C ILE A 2 0.72 25.95 17.21
N ALA A 3 -0.48 26.51 17.36
CA ALA A 3 -1.73 25.84 16.94
C ALA A 3 -1.94 25.78 15.41
N THR A 4 -1.45 26.76 14.67
CA THR A 4 -1.46 26.76 13.18
C THR A 4 -0.58 25.62 12.64
N SER A 5 0.36 25.18 13.41
CA SER A 5 1.34 24.17 13.09
C SER A 5 0.72 22.77 12.86
N ASN A 6 -0.30 22.32 13.64
CA ASN A 6 -0.79 20.95 13.53
C ASN A 6 -1.65 20.71 12.28
N LYS A 7 -2.50 21.66 11.92
CA LYS A 7 -3.30 21.57 10.67
C LYS A 7 -2.38 21.54 9.45
N VAL A 8 -1.40 22.45 9.43
CA VAL A 8 -0.42 22.50 8.33
C VAL A 8 0.37 21.19 8.23
N LYS A 9 0.83 20.64 9.35
CA LYS A 9 1.55 19.35 9.38
C LYS A 9 0.68 18.21 8.83
N ILE A 10 -0.59 18.15 9.20
CA ILE A 10 -1.52 17.13 8.73
C ILE A 10 -1.70 17.25 7.21
N ILE A 11 -1.93 18.46 6.72
CA ILE A 11 -2.08 18.72 5.27
C ILE A 11 -0.82 18.30 4.51
N LEU A 12 0.36 18.71 4.98
CA LEU A 12 1.64 18.40 4.31
C LEU A 12 1.90 16.89 4.26
N VAL A 13 1.59 16.17 5.34
CA VAL A 13 1.74 14.70 5.34
C VAL A 13 0.78 14.03 4.36
N TYR A 14 -0.48 14.45 4.30
CA TYR A 14 -1.40 13.88 3.31
C TYR A 14 -1.02 14.24 1.88
N ILE A 15 -0.52 15.45 1.63
CA ILE A 15 0.05 15.80 0.32
C ILE A 15 1.22 14.87 0.00
N GLY A 16 2.14 14.63 0.95
CA GLY A 16 3.25 13.71 0.76
C GLY A 16 2.80 12.28 0.46
N ILE A 17 1.76 11.78 1.15
CA ILE A 17 1.17 10.46 0.88
C ILE A 17 0.55 10.42 -0.52
N ILE A 18 -0.18 11.46 -0.93
CA ILE A 18 -0.75 11.54 -2.29
C ILE A 18 0.36 11.56 -3.34
N LEU A 19 1.42 12.33 -3.12
CA LEU A 19 2.58 12.33 -4.01
C LEU A 19 3.26 10.97 -4.09
N SER A 20 3.26 10.19 -3.00
CA SER A 20 3.76 8.82 -2.99
C SER A 20 2.96 7.88 -3.91
N PHE A 21 1.65 8.06 -4.05
CA PHE A 21 0.87 7.35 -5.08
C PHE A 21 1.25 7.79 -6.48
N VAL A 22 1.43 9.09 -6.69
CA VAL A 22 1.79 9.62 -8.01
C VAL A 22 3.15 9.10 -8.45
N THR A 23 4.15 9.07 -7.57
CA THR A 23 5.48 8.54 -7.91
C THR A 23 5.43 7.04 -8.20
N TYR A 24 4.69 6.25 -7.42
CA TYR A 24 4.46 4.83 -7.73
C TYR A 24 3.88 4.63 -9.14
N GLU A 25 2.82 5.38 -9.49
CA GLU A 25 2.19 5.31 -10.80
C GLU A 25 3.16 5.67 -11.94
N ILE A 26 4.01 6.67 -11.73
CA ILE A 26 5.05 7.05 -12.69
C ILE A 26 6.01 5.87 -12.90
N PHE A 27 6.57 5.30 -11.84
CA PHE A 27 7.51 4.18 -11.93
C PHE A 27 6.86 2.91 -12.48
N ASN A 28 5.58 2.67 -12.20
CA ASN A 28 4.86 1.54 -12.76
C ASN A 28 4.65 1.66 -14.28
N LYS A 29 4.56 2.89 -14.80
CA LYS A 29 4.34 3.16 -16.24
C LYS A 29 5.63 3.34 -17.06
N ILE A 30 6.77 3.54 -16.42
CA ILE A 30 8.07 3.61 -17.11
C ILE A 30 8.41 2.21 -17.64
N ASN A 31 8.82 2.16 -18.92
CA ASN A 31 9.32 0.93 -19.50
C ASN A 31 10.70 0.59 -18.92
N PRO A 32 10.93 -0.66 -18.49
CA PRO A 32 12.23 -1.06 -18.01
C PRO A 32 13.31 -0.94 -19.10
N THR A 33 14.47 -0.42 -18.71
CA THR A 33 15.65 -0.33 -19.61
C THR A 33 16.23 -1.70 -19.89
N TYR A 34 16.10 -2.63 -18.93
CA TYR A 34 16.51 -4.03 -19.03
C TYR A 34 15.32 -4.95 -18.82
N PRO A 35 15.36 -6.21 -19.29
CA PRO A 35 14.30 -7.17 -18.98
C PRO A 35 14.07 -7.25 -17.48
N PRO A 36 12.82 -7.10 -17.01
CA PRO A 36 12.54 -7.13 -15.59
C PRO A 36 12.84 -8.51 -15.01
N LEU A 37 13.30 -8.54 -13.75
CA LEU A 37 13.51 -9.79 -13.05
C LEU A 37 12.16 -10.44 -12.74
N ILE A 38 11.93 -11.64 -13.25
CA ILE A 38 10.69 -12.38 -13.02
C ILE A 38 10.68 -12.90 -11.58
N MET A 39 9.74 -12.39 -10.79
CA MET A 39 9.52 -12.80 -9.40
C MET A 39 8.48 -13.91 -9.37
N ARG A 40 8.96 -15.15 -9.34
CA ARG A 40 8.12 -16.34 -9.20
C ARG A 40 8.75 -17.32 -8.23
N GLY A 41 8.09 -17.54 -7.11
CA GLY A 41 8.49 -18.52 -6.10
C GLY A 41 7.86 -19.89 -6.36
N TRP A 42 8.33 -20.90 -5.66
CA TRP A 42 7.79 -22.27 -5.71
C TRP A 42 6.33 -22.37 -5.20
N LEU A 43 5.91 -21.40 -4.39
CA LEU A 43 4.53 -21.31 -3.86
C LEU A 43 3.55 -20.73 -4.88
N ASP A 44 3.99 -19.84 -5.77
CA ASP A 44 3.07 -19.10 -6.67
C ASP A 44 2.24 -20.00 -7.57
N GLY A 45 2.80 -21.16 -7.94
CA GLY A 45 2.05 -22.15 -8.70
C GLY A 45 1.09 -23.02 -7.88
N LYS A 46 1.13 -22.92 -6.55
CA LYS A 46 0.30 -23.71 -5.62
C LYS A 46 -0.81 -22.89 -4.98
N ILE A 47 -0.65 -21.57 -4.93
CA ILE A 47 -1.65 -20.67 -4.35
C ILE A 47 -2.72 -20.39 -5.41
N PRO A 48 -3.98 -20.78 -5.18
CA PRO A 48 -5.05 -20.50 -6.13
C PRO A 48 -5.35 -19.00 -6.16
N LEU A 49 -5.71 -18.50 -7.35
CA LEU A 49 -6.29 -17.18 -7.46
C LEU A 49 -7.71 -17.18 -6.87
N ILE A 50 -7.94 -16.40 -5.85
CA ILE A 50 -9.25 -16.30 -5.18
C ILE A 50 -9.79 -14.88 -5.41
N PRO A 51 -10.75 -14.67 -6.32
CA PRO A 51 -11.18 -13.35 -6.77
C PRO A 51 -11.75 -12.45 -5.68
N ILE A 52 -12.27 -13.01 -4.57
CA ILE A 52 -12.81 -12.23 -3.45
C ILE A 52 -11.75 -11.29 -2.81
N PHE A 53 -10.46 -11.59 -2.95
CA PHE A 53 -9.38 -10.74 -2.46
C PHE A 53 -9.24 -9.40 -3.21
N VAL A 54 -10.01 -9.19 -4.27
CA VAL A 54 -10.19 -7.87 -4.89
C VAL A 54 -10.62 -6.81 -3.87
N PHE A 55 -11.50 -7.14 -2.91
CA PHE A 55 -11.96 -6.19 -1.90
C PHE A 55 -10.86 -5.74 -0.92
N PRO A 56 -10.12 -6.64 -0.25
CA PRO A 56 -8.96 -6.24 0.52
C PRO A 56 -7.95 -5.45 -0.30
N TYR A 57 -7.67 -5.88 -1.52
CA TYR A 57 -6.72 -5.20 -2.40
C TYR A 57 -7.11 -3.76 -2.71
N LEU A 58 -8.36 -3.51 -3.13
CA LEU A 58 -8.83 -2.15 -3.43
C LEU A 58 -8.93 -1.25 -2.19
N SER A 59 -9.31 -1.81 -1.04
CA SER A 59 -9.42 -1.03 0.20
C SER A 59 -8.09 -0.79 0.90
N PHE A 60 -7.06 -1.55 0.57
CA PHE A 60 -5.76 -1.49 1.21
C PHE A 60 -5.17 -0.08 1.27
N HIS A 61 -5.09 0.59 0.12
CA HIS A 61 -4.49 1.92 0.05
C HIS A 61 -5.29 2.97 0.84
N LEU A 62 -6.62 2.89 0.79
CA LEU A 62 -7.49 3.76 1.59
C LEU A 62 -7.23 3.58 3.09
N LEU A 63 -7.13 2.32 3.53
CA LEU A 63 -6.91 2.00 4.94
C LEU A 63 -5.51 2.42 5.39
N ALA A 64 -4.47 2.05 4.66
CA ALA A 64 -3.08 2.32 5.03
C ALA A 64 -2.74 3.82 4.97
N ALA A 65 -3.20 4.52 3.93
CA ALA A 65 -2.85 5.92 3.68
C ALA A 65 -3.67 6.91 4.51
N PHE A 66 -4.94 6.60 4.80
CA PHE A 66 -5.85 7.57 5.41
C PHE A 66 -6.41 7.11 6.76
N VAL A 67 -6.90 5.87 6.85
CA VAL A 67 -7.58 5.41 8.07
C VAL A 67 -6.59 5.19 9.21
N VAL A 68 -5.49 4.50 8.97
CA VAL A 68 -4.49 4.22 10.02
C VAL A 68 -3.81 5.49 10.54
N PRO A 69 -3.35 6.44 9.68
CA PRO A 69 -2.86 7.72 10.16
C PRO A 69 -3.90 8.50 10.96
N TYR A 70 -5.16 8.52 10.49
CA TYR A 70 -6.25 9.20 11.21
C TYR A 70 -6.50 8.60 12.59
N ILE A 71 -6.57 7.27 12.71
CA ILE A 71 -6.70 6.58 14.00
C ILE A 71 -5.51 6.92 14.90
N SER A 72 -4.30 6.88 14.37
CA SER A 72 -3.07 7.23 15.10
C SER A 72 -3.16 8.66 15.67
N TYR A 73 -3.68 9.60 14.87
CA TYR A 73 -3.92 10.97 15.30
C TYR A 73 -4.95 11.06 16.43
N ARG A 74 -6.11 10.41 16.25
CA ARG A 74 -7.23 10.49 17.20
C ARG A 74 -6.89 9.86 18.55
N VAL A 75 -6.09 8.80 18.55
CA VAL A 75 -5.80 7.99 19.75
C VAL A 75 -4.53 8.42 20.45
N ALA A 76 -3.50 8.82 19.72
CA ALA A 76 -2.17 9.11 20.26
C ALA A 76 -1.60 10.49 19.85
N GLY A 77 -2.42 11.31 19.16
CA GLY A 77 -2.10 12.68 18.82
C GLY A 77 -1.17 12.87 17.64
N ILE A 78 -0.76 14.12 17.43
CA ILE A 78 -0.03 14.54 16.22
C ILE A 78 1.31 13.79 16.01
N LYS A 79 2.01 13.44 17.09
CA LYS A 79 3.29 12.72 16.98
C LYS A 79 3.10 11.33 16.34
N ALA A 80 2.09 10.60 16.76
CA ALA A 80 1.79 9.27 16.19
C ALA A 80 1.37 9.36 14.73
N PHE A 81 0.57 10.36 14.38
CA PHE A 81 0.21 10.67 12.99
C PHE A 81 1.45 10.95 12.12
N LEU A 82 2.33 11.84 12.60
CA LEU A 82 3.55 12.20 11.86
C LEU A 82 4.47 10.99 11.66
N VAL A 83 4.68 10.18 12.71
CA VAL A 83 5.51 8.98 12.60
C VAL A 83 4.94 8.03 11.55
N ASN A 84 3.62 7.75 11.57
CA ASN A 84 3.01 6.87 10.58
C ASN A 84 3.12 7.44 9.16
N GLY A 85 2.64 8.67 8.95
CA GLY A 85 2.60 9.26 7.62
C GLY A 85 3.99 9.50 7.01
N ILE A 86 4.95 9.97 7.81
CA ILE A 86 6.34 10.15 7.34
C ILE A 86 6.98 8.80 7.04
N SER A 87 6.70 7.73 7.82
CA SER A 87 7.18 6.38 7.51
C SER A 87 6.66 5.89 6.16
N ILE A 88 5.40 6.15 5.83
CA ILE A 88 4.83 5.82 4.51
C ILE A 88 5.58 6.58 3.41
N ILE A 89 5.78 7.89 3.55
CA ILE A 89 6.45 8.71 2.55
C ILE A 89 7.90 8.25 2.34
N ILE A 90 8.65 8.07 3.41
CA ILE A 90 10.06 7.63 3.32
C ILE A 90 10.14 6.23 2.71
N SER A 91 9.29 5.31 3.12
CA SER A 91 9.28 3.96 2.57
C SER A 91 8.98 3.97 1.08
N GLN A 92 8.04 4.80 0.62
CA GLN A 92 7.75 4.93 -0.80
C GLN A 92 8.96 5.49 -1.57
N LEU A 93 9.64 6.49 -1.07
CA LEU A 93 10.85 7.00 -1.70
C LEU A 93 11.94 5.92 -1.84
N CYS A 94 12.10 5.08 -0.81
CA CYS A 94 13.03 3.95 -0.88
C CYS A 94 12.59 2.90 -1.93
N LEU A 95 11.29 2.65 -2.04
CA LEU A 95 10.74 1.74 -3.06
C LEU A 95 10.92 2.33 -4.47
N ASP A 96 10.67 3.63 -4.65
CA ASP A 96 10.83 4.31 -5.93
C ASP A 96 12.28 4.27 -6.41
N ILE A 97 13.24 4.43 -5.49
CA ILE A 97 14.68 4.24 -5.79
C ILE A 97 14.92 2.79 -6.23
N ALA A 98 14.39 1.80 -5.53
CA ALA A 98 14.52 0.40 -5.93
C ALA A 98 13.91 0.15 -7.31
N TYR A 99 12.74 0.68 -7.60
CA TYR A 99 12.06 0.54 -8.90
C TYR A 99 12.81 1.24 -10.04
N ALA A 100 13.52 2.32 -9.75
CA ALA A 100 14.35 2.99 -10.74
C ALA A 100 15.53 2.13 -11.23
N PHE A 101 16.07 1.28 -10.34
CA PHE A 101 17.25 0.44 -10.65
C PHE A 101 16.89 -1.01 -10.92
N PHE A 102 15.84 -1.54 -10.30
CA PHE A 102 15.48 -2.95 -10.32
C PHE A 102 13.98 -3.12 -10.52
N GLN A 103 13.54 -3.11 -11.76
CA GLN A 103 12.14 -3.45 -12.02
C GLN A 103 11.97 -4.98 -11.98
N THR A 104 10.93 -5.40 -11.30
CA THR A 104 10.55 -6.81 -11.18
C THR A 104 9.19 -7.03 -11.80
N GLU A 105 8.99 -8.19 -12.41
CA GLU A 105 7.71 -8.60 -13.00
C GLU A 105 7.11 -9.77 -12.23
N VAL A 106 5.82 -9.67 -11.93
CA VAL A 106 5.02 -10.76 -11.38
C VAL A 106 4.10 -11.28 -12.47
N PRO A 107 4.37 -12.47 -13.03
CA PRO A 107 3.53 -13.06 -14.07
C PRO A 107 2.09 -13.24 -13.58
N ARG A 108 1.13 -12.77 -14.36
CA ARG A 108 -0.30 -12.89 -14.05
C ARG A 108 -0.88 -14.15 -14.68
N PRO A 109 -1.71 -14.92 -13.95
CA PRO A 109 -2.41 -16.05 -14.54
C PRO A 109 -3.47 -15.57 -15.54
N LYS A 110 -3.80 -16.43 -16.49
CA LYS A 110 -4.94 -16.18 -17.39
C LYS A 110 -6.22 -16.36 -16.59
N VAL A 111 -7.09 -15.36 -16.64
CA VAL A 111 -8.39 -15.33 -15.94
C VAL A 111 -9.48 -15.09 -16.96
N SER A 112 -10.55 -15.88 -16.88
CA SER A 112 -11.75 -15.68 -17.68
C SER A 112 -12.64 -14.62 -17.01
N ASP A 113 -13.26 -13.74 -17.82
CA ASP A 113 -14.19 -12.69 -17.36
C ASP A 113 -15.58 -13.26 -16.97
N SER A 114 -15.63 -14.52 -16.55
CA SER A 114 -16.88 -15.24 -16.28
C SER A 114 -17.65 -14.74 -15.05
N SER A 115 -17.04 -13.90 -14.20
CA SER A 115 -17.69 -13.32 -13.03
C SER A 115 -17.37 -11.84 -12.86
N THR A 116 -18.23 -11.09 -12.16
CA THR A 116 -18.01 -9.66 -11.86
C THR A 116 -16.67 -9.44 -11.13
N LEU A 117 -16.28 -10.32 -10.22
CA LEU A 117 -15.01 -10.21 -9.51
C LEU A 117 -13.81 -10.40 -10.43
N ASN A 118 -13.88 -11.35 -11.34
CA ASN A 118 -12.84 -11.54 -12.35
C ASN A 118 -12.75 -10.33 -13.29
N TRP A 119 -13.89 -9.78 -13.71
CA TRP A 119 -13.93 -8.57 -14.50
C TRP A 119 -13.27 -7.39 -13.77
N ILE A 120 -13.59 -7.17 -12.51
CA ILE A 120 -12.95 -6.10 -11.68
C ILE A 120 -11.44 -6.36 -11.59
N LEU A 121 -11.03 -7.60 -11.35
CA LEU A 121 -9.61 -7.96 -11.27
C LEU A 121 -8.87 -7.63 -12.57
N VAL A 122 -9.43 -8.03 -13.71
CA VAL A 122 -8.76 -7.90 -15.02
C VAL A 122 -8.82 -6.45 -15.52
N HIS A 123 -9.99 -5.81 -15.47
CA HIS A 123 -10.18 -4.50 -16.13
C HIS A 123 -9.93 -3.32 -15.19
N VAL A 124 -10.21 -3.44 -13.89
CA VAL A 124 -9.99 -2.34 -12.93
C VAL A 124 -8.60 -2.44 -12.31
N ILE A 125 -8.22 -3.59 -11.77
CA ILE A 125 -6.92 -3.71 -11.09
C ILE A 125 -5.80 -3.86 -12.11
N TRP A 126 -5.81 -4.95 -12.90
CA TRP A 126 -4.74 -5.23 -13.85
C TRP A 126 -4.70 -4.28 -15.05
N GLY A 127 -5.83 -3.68 -15.41
CA GLY A 127 -5.90 -2.66 -16.45
C GLY A 127 -5.21 -1.35 -16.07
N ASN A 128 -5.17 -1.00 -14.79
CA ASN A 128 -4.55 0.23 -14.32
C ASN A 128 -3.14 0.03 -13.74
N ASP A 129 -2.84 -1.16 -13.21
CA ASP A 129 -1.56 -1.49 -12.60
C ASP A 129 -0.84 -2.54 -13.46
N ARG A 130 0.34 -2.21 -13.96
CA ARG A 130 1.16 -3.14 -14.75
C ARG A 130 1.74 -4.22 -13.82
N PRO A 131 2.08 -5.43 -14.33
CA PRO A 131 2.69 -6.49 -13.52
C PRO A 131 4.15 -6.20 -13.16
N LEU A 132 4.49 -4.93 -12.98
CA LEU A 132 5.82 -4.45 -12.63
C LEU A 132 5.89 -4.04 -11.16
N ASN A 133 7.11 -3.89 -10.65
CA ASN A 133 7.38 -3.41 -9.30
C ASN A 133 6.77 -4.31 -8.19
N GLY A 134 6.74 -5.62 -8.43
CA GLY A 134 6.24 -6.59 -7.46
C GLY A 134 7.16 -6.80 -6.25
N PHE A 135 8.46 -6.49 -6.40
CA PHE A 135 9.45 -6.56 -5.32
C PHE A 135 10.45 -5.39 -5.42
N PRO A 136 10.77 -4.72 -4.30
CA PRO A 136 10.10 -4.80 -2.99
C PRO A 136 8.63 -4.40 -3.08
N SER A 137 7.74 -5.08 -2.33
CA SER A 137 6.31 -4.85 -2.42
C SER A 137 5.85 -3.63 -1.62
N ASN A 138 5.20 -2.68 -2.28
CA ASN A 138 4.54 -1.54 -1.64
C ASN A 138 3.45 -2.01 -0.67
N HIS A 139 2.61 -2.97 -1.08
CA HIS A 139 1.54 -3.50 -0.23
C HIS A 139 2.10 -4.10 1.07
N VAL A 140 3.15 -4.91 1.00
CA VAL A 140 3.79 -5.49 2.19
C VAL A 140 4.39 -4.39 3.07
N THR A 141 5.11 -3.43 2.48
CA THR A 141 5.76 -2.35 3.22
C THR A 141 4.76 -1.49 3.98
N TRP A 142 3.70 -1.04 3.34
CA TRP A 142 2.68 -0.22 3.98
C TRP A 142 1.82 -1.01 4.96
N SER A 143 1.60 -2.32 4.73
CA SER A 143 0.98 -3.21 5.72
C SER A 143 1.79 -3.28 7.00
N VAL A 144 3.09 -3.51 6.90
CA VAL A 144 3.99 -3.58 8.05
C VAL A 144 3.99 -2.25 8.83
N ILE A 145 4.08 -1.11 8.15
CA ILE A 145 4.01 0.21 8.79
C ILE A 145 2.67 0.39 9.52
N SER A 146 1.56 -0.01 8.90
CA SER A 146 0.22 0.09 9.45
C SER A 146 0.07 -0.79 10.69
N ILE A 147 0.52 -2.04 10.62
CA ILE A 147 0.50 -2.99 11.75
C ILE A 147 1.32 -2.44 12.93
N ILE A 148 2.55 -1.98 12.68
CA ILE A 148 3.42 -1.42 13.72
C ILE A 148 2.77 -0.18 14.35
N SER A 149 2.17 0.68 13.56
CA SER A 149 1.50 1.89 14.03
C SER A 149 0.31 1.57 14.93
N LEU A 150 -0.56 0.66 14.50
CA LEU A 150 -1.70 0.19 15.29
C LEU A 150 -1.25 -0.57 16.55
N TRP A 151 -0.21 -1.39 16.44
CA TRP A 151 0.34 -2.11 17.57
C TRP A 151 0.89 -1.20 18.67
N ARG A 152 1.56 -0.09 18.30
CA ARG A 152 2.06 0.91 19.25
C ARG A 152 0.94 1.55 20.08
N ILE A 153 -0.23 1.74 19.49
CA ILE A 153 -1.38 2.37 20.16
C ILE A 153 -2.42 1.36 20.67
N ARG A 154 -2.16 0.05 20.54
CA ARG A 154 -3.13 -1.04 20.82
C ARG A 154 -3.81 -0.99 22.18
N LYS A 155 -3.10 -0.50 23.22
CA LYS A 155 -3.69 -0.37 24.57
C LYS A 155 -4.73 0.74 24.68
N LYS A 156 -4.79 1.65 23.70
CA LYS A 156 -5.69 2.81 23.66
C LYS A 156 -6.82 2.65 22.65
N ILE A 157 -6.79 1.60 21.85
CA ILE A 157 -7.80 1.30 20.83
C ILE A 157 -8.76 0.22 21.32
N ASN A 158 -10.00 0.30 20.86
CA ASN A 158 -11.03 -0.69 21.19
C ASN A 158 -10.90 -1.96 20.34
N LYS A 159 -11.73 -2.98 20.63
CA LYS A 159 -11.73 -4.26 19.90
C LYS A 159 -11.88 -4.11 18.38
N THR A 160 -12.64 -3.14 17.90
CA THR A 160 -12.85 -2.89 16.46
C THR A 160 -11.54 -2.58 15.74
N SER A 161 -10.60 -1.92 16.41
CA SER A 161 -9.31 -1.59 15.81
C SER A 161 -8.38 -2.80 15.64
N TYR A 162 -8.61 -3.89 16.38
CA TYR A 162 -7.90 -5.16 16.14
C TYR A 162 -8.34 -5.83 14.85
N LEU A 163 -9.58 -5.60 14.40
CA LEU A 163 -10.04 -6.08 13.09
C LEU A 163 -9.25 -5.43 11.95
N LEU A 164 -8.86 -4.16 12.11
CA LEU A 164 -8.01 -3.48 11.14
C LEU A 164 -6.60 -4.10 11.07
N ILE A 165 -6.05 -4.54 12.19
CA ILE A 165 -4.77 -5.26 12.20
C ILE A 165 -4.90 -6.57 11.41
N GLY A 166 -5.99 -7.32 11.62
CA GLY A 166 -6.27 -8.54 10.88
C GLY A 166 -6.50 -8.32 9.38
N TRP A 167 -6.93 -7.11 8.97
CA TRP A 167 -7.10 -6.77 7.57
C TRP A 167 -5.76 -6.64 6.82
N PHE A 168 -4.70 -6.27 7.52
CA PHE A 168 -3.35 -6.13 6.94
C PHE A 168 -2.50 -7.41 7.04
N LEU A 169 -2.93 -8.41 7.80
CA LEU A 169 -2.28 -9.71 7.90
C LEU A 169 -2.74 -10.66 6.79
#